data_6694abde9d431f0955ab27a91989d1dc
#
_entry.id   6694abde9d431f0955ab27a91989d1dc
#
_cell.length_a   1.000
_cell.length_b   1.000
_cell.length_c   1.000
_cell.angle_alpha   90.00
_cell.angle_beta   90.00
_cell.angle_gamma   90.00
#
_symmetry.space_group_name_H-M   'P 1'
#
loop_
_entity.id
_entity.type
_entity.pdbx_description
1 polymer ?
#
loop_
_entity_poly.entity_id
_entity_poly.type
_entity_poly.pdbx_seq_one_letter_code
_entity_poly.pdbx_strand_id
1 'polypeptide(L)'
;MKILVLGDIHGRTIWKDIVEKENPDLTIFLGDYVTTHDFVTPEQQINNLVDIIDYKCNNWNKVIMLRGNHDTQCLGYSWAECYPDEPEVQEFMSETHFKEQFLHCTQWVYETDKFVFAHAGISDVWMKNIKCETTDDINKLPPSAKFGFWPRRMSDYSGTSETQPCTWIRPETLIYHFWGTKPQIVGHSTKLLLQSFHSINENDEIGPDLWICDTLGAGYYMTIVDDEIIVKNIKDEN
;
A
#
# COMPACT_ATOMS: atom_id res chain seq x y z
N MET A 1 12.02 3.28 -18.53
CA MET A 1 11.64 2.22 -17.53
C MET A 1 10.15 2.27 -17.31
N LYS A 2 9.48 1.10 -17.37
CA LYS A 2 8.02 1.00 -17.15
C LYS A 2 7.73 0.40 -15.78
N ILE A 3 7.07 1.15 -14.92
CA ILE A 3 6.63 0.71 -13.59
C ILE A 3 5.12 0.45 -13.66
N LEU A 4 4.68 -0.72 -13.21
CA LEU A 4 3.27 -1.02 -12.95
C LEU A 4 2.98 -0.83 -11.46
N VAL A 5 1.94 -0.06 -11.13
CA VAL A 5 1.47 0.14 -9.75
C VAL A 5 0.07 -0.43 -9.60
N LEU A 6 -0.08 -1.32 -8.64
CA LEU A 6 -1.33 -1.98 -8.31
C LEU A 6 -1.75 -1.58 -6.89
N GLY A 7 -2.95 -1.04 -6.77
CA GLY A 7 -3.56 -0.73 -5.48
C GLY A 7 -3.94 -1.97 -4.69
N ASP A 8 -4.85 -1.80 -3.76
CA ASP A 8 -5.28 -2.84 -2.82
C ASP A 8 -5.82 -4.07 -3.55
N ILE A 9 -5.24 -5.22 -3.26
CA ILE A 9 -5.50 -6.48 -3.97
C ILE A 9 -6.78 -7.15 -3.48
N HIS A 10 -6.96 -7.28 -2.17
CA HIS A 10 -8.16 -7.85 -1.57
C HIS A 10 -8.62 -9.16 -2.24
N GLY A 11 -7.71 -10.10 -2.45
CA GLY A 11 -7.98 -11.40 -3.06
C GLY A 11 -8.23 -11.40 -4.57
N ARG A 12 -8.20 -10.24 -5.24
CA ARG A 12 -8.45 -10.12 -6.69
C ARG A 12 -7.28 -10.69 -7.49
N THR A 13 -7.56 -11.55 -8.46
CA THR A 13 -6.56 -12.21 -9.31
C THR A 13 -6.23 -11.46 -10.59
N ILE A 14 -6.94 -10.39 -10.88
CA ILE A 14 -6.82 -9.62 -12.13
C ILE A 14 -5.41 -9.02 -12.34
N TRP A 15 -4.62 -8.89 -11.27
CA TRP A 15 -3.23 -8.45 -11.36
C TRP A 15 -2.39 -9.30 -12.30
N LYS A 16 -2.72 -10.60 -12.46
CA LYS A 16 -2.00 -11.54 -13.35
C LYS A 16 -2.14 -11.10 -14.80
N ASP A 17 -3.37 -10.83 -15.22
CA ASP A 17 -3.67 -10.39 -16.59
C ASP A 17 -3.05 -9.01 -16.88
N ILE A 18 -3.06 -8.11 -15.87
CA ILE A 18 -2.46 -6.78 -15.99
C ILE A 18 -0.94 -6.89 -16.13
N VAL A 19 -0.28 -7.71 -15.32
CA VAL A 19 1.18 -7.94 -15.41
C VAL A 19 1.55 -8.53 -16.78
N GLU A 20 0.81 -9.54 -17.26
CA GLU A 20 1.04 -10.13 -18.58
C GLU A 20 0.86 -9.09 -19.70
N LYS A 21 -0.23 -8.33 -19.67
CA LYS A 21 -0.54 -7.27 -20.64
C LYS A 21 0.53 -6.18 -20.65
N GLU A 22 0.92 -5.69 -19.48
CA GLU A 22 1.81 -4.54 -19.35
C GLU A 22 3.30 -4.90 -19.52
N ASN A 23 3.69 -6.15 -19.21
CA ASN A 23 5.09 -6.60 -19.22
C ASN A 23 6.05 -5.55 -18.60
N PRO A 24 5.89 -5.18 -17.32
CA PRO A 24 6.61 -4.08 -16.70
C PRO A 24 8.06 -4.44 -16.39
N ASP A 25 8.92 -3.41 -16.32
CA ASP A 25 10.28 -3.54 -15.77
C ASP A 25 10.27 -3.69 -14.25
N LEU A 26 9.28 -3.07 -13.57
CA LEU A 26 9.07 -3.11 -12.13
C LEU A 26 7.56 -3.16 -11.83
N THR A 27 7.13 -4.07 -10.97
CA THR A 27 5.77 -4.15 -10.43
C THR A 27 5.78 -3.73 -8.97
N ILE A 28 4.90 -2.82 -8.57
CA ILE A 28 4.73 -2.37 -7.19
C ILE A 28 3.30 -2.68 -6.74
N PHE A 29 3.16 -3.53 -5.73
CA PHE A 29 1.93 -3.78 -5.02
C PHE A 29 1.88 -2.88 -3.78
N LEU A 30 0.80 -2.12 -3.60
CA LEU A 30 0.67 -1.16 -2.51
C LEU A 30 0.16 -1.76 -1.19
N GLY A 31 -0.11 -3.06 -1.14
CA GLY A 31 -0.55 -3.77 0.08
C GLY A 31 -1.99 -4.25 0.03
N ASP A 32 -2.50 -4.64 1.19
CA ASP A 32 -3.84 -5.19 1.40
C ASP A 32 -4.16 -6.33 0.44
N TYR A 33 -3.39 -7.42 0.59
CA TYR A 33 -3.50 -8.58 -0.29
C TYR A 33 -4.74 -9.42 -0.02
N VAL A 34 -5.18 -9.43 1.22
CA VAL A 34 -6.24 -10.28 1.76
C VAL A 34 -7.34 -9.46 2.42
N THR A 35 -8.33 -10.15 2.95
CA THR A 35 -9.58 -9.62 3.53
C THR A 35 -10.36 -8.75 2.53
N THR A 36 -11.60 -9.11 2.26
CA THR A 36 -12.35 -8.46 1.18
C THR A 36 -13.83 -8.36 1.51
N HIS A 37 -14.47 -7.33 0.97
CA HIS A 37 -15.93 -7.22 0.91
C HIS A 37 -16.53 -7.88 -0.34
N ASP A 38 -15.67 -8.35 -1.27
CA ASP A 38 -16.09 -9.04 -2.48
C ASP A 38 -16.40 -10.52 -2.18
N PHE A 39 -17.09 -11.20 -3.11
CA PHE A 39 -17.40 -12.63 -3.01
C PHE A 39 -16.18 -13.50 -3.37
N VAL A 40 -15.12 -13.41 -2.55
CA VAL A 40 -13.88 -14.19 -2.70
C VAL A 40 -13.69 -14.99 -1.41
N THR A 41 -13.60 -16.32 -1.51
CA THR A 41 -13.45 -17.18 -0.32
C THR A 41 -12.07 -17.00 0.35
N PRO A 42 -11.93 -17.30 1.65
CA PRO A 42 -10.64 -17.29 2.33
C PRO A 42 -9.58 -18.13 1.62
N GLU A 43 -9.94 -19.33 1.14
CA GLU A 43 -9.04 -20.19 0.37
C GLU A 43 -8.56 -19.53 -0.93
N GLN A 44 -9.45 -18.85 -1.65
CA GLN A 44 -9.08 -18.13 -2.87
C GLN A 44 -8.15 -16.96 -2.58
N GLN A 45 -8.37 -16.23 -1.49
CA GLN A 45 -7.51 -15.12 -1.05
C GLN A 45 -6.12 -15.63 -0.67
N ILE A 46 -6.05 -16.72 0.10
CA ILE A 46 -4.79 -17.36 0.50
C ILE A 46 -4.01 -17.83 -0.74
N ASN A 47 -4.67 -18.54 -1.65
CA ASN A 47 -4.03 -19.02 -2.87
C ASN A 47 -3.51 -17.86 -3.72
N ASN A 48 -4.28 -16.78 -3.85
CA ASN A 48 -3.86 -15.60 -4.58
C ASN A 48 -2.65 -14.90 -3.92
N LEU A 49 -2.62 -14.83 -2.58
CA LEU A 49 -1.47 -14.28 -1.86
C LEU A 49 -0.21 -15.14 -2.07
N VAL A 50 -0.35 -16.47 -2.04
CA VAL A 50 0.76 -17.40 -2.35
C VAL A 50 1.27 -17.16 -3.76
N ASP A 51 0.39 -17.01 -4.76
CA ASP A 51 0.78 -16.72 -6.14
C ASP A 51 1.55 -15.39 -6.27
N ILE A 52 1.17 -14.36 -5.48
CA ILE A 52 1.89 -13.06 -5.47
C ILE A 52 3.28 -13.23 -4.84
N ILE A 53 3.40 -14.00 -3.75
CA ILE A 53 4.69 -14.29 -3.13
C ILE A 53 5.58 -15.08 -4.08
N ASP A 54 5.04 -16.08 -4.77
CA ASP A 54 5.78 -16.86 -5.78
C ASP A 54 6.22 -15.96 -6.94
N TYR A 55 5.34 -15.06 -7.39
CA TYR A 55 5.71 -14.07 -8.41
C TYR A 55 6.86 -13.17 -7.94
N LYS A 56 6.82 -12.70 -6.68
CA LYS A 56 7.91 -11.94 -6.05
C LYS A 56 9.19 -12.76 -5.99
N CYS A 57 9.14 -14.01 -5.53
CA CYS A 57 10.32 -14.87 -5.38
C CYS A 57 10.98 -15.15 -6.74
N ASN A 58 10.20 -15.36 -7.79
CA ASN A 58 10.69 -15.60 -9.15
C ASN A 58 11.20 -14.33 -9.84
N ASN A 59 10.83 -13.13 -9.34
CA ASN A 59 11.17 -11.84 -9.93
C ASN A 59 11.69 -10.86 -8.87
N TRP A 60 12.59 -11.31 -8.00
CA TRP A 60 12.98 -10.62 -6.76
C TRP A 60 13.30 -9.13 -6.92
N ASN A 61 14.07 -8.76 -7.94
CA ASN A 61 14.48 -7.38 -8.19
C ASN A 61 13.49 -6.57 -9.04
N LYS A 62 12.42 -7.21 -9.51
CA LYS A 62 11.41 -6.59 -10.40
C LYS A 62 10.03 -6.49 -9.75
N VAL A 63 9.89 -6.92 -8.52
CA VAL A 63 8.64 -6.86 -7.78
C VAL A 63 8.87 -6.27 -6.40
N ILE A 64 8.12 -5.25 -6.06
CA ILE A 64 8.04 -4.65 -4.73
C ILE A 64 6.67 -4.97 -4.14
N MET A 65 6.66 -5.46 -2.91
CA MET A 65 5.45 -5.70 -2.15
C MET A 65 5.46 -4.79 -0.92
N LEU A 66 4.46 -3.91 -0.81
CA LEU A 66 4.27 -3.10 0.39
C LEU A 66 3.30 -3.78 1.34
N ARG A 67 3.32 -3.40 2.62
CA ARG A 67 2.42 -3.91 3.65
C ARG A 67 1.28 -2.93 3.87
N GLY A 68 0.05 -3.43 3.83
CA GLY A 68 -1.13 -2.68 4.20
C GLY A 68 -1.56 -2.93 5.66
N ASN A 69 -2.63 -2.28 6.06
CA ASN A 69 -3.18 -2.43 7.41
C ASN A 69 -3.88 -3.80 7.58
N HIS A 70 -4.58 -4.30 6.58
CA HIS A 70 -5.18 -5.63 6.60
C HIS A 70 -4.12 -6.73 6.70
N ASP A 71 -3.01 -6.60 5.98
CA ASP A 71 -1.91 -7.55 6.06
C ASP A 71 -1.33 -7.62 7.48
N THR A 72 -1.09 -6.46 8.12
CA THR A 72 -0.55 -6.42 9.49
C THR A 72 -1.51 -7.00 10.53
N GLN A 73 -2.81 -6.81 10.35
CA GLN A 73 -3.81 -7.44 11.20
C GLN A 73 -3.76 -8.96 11.06
N CYS A 74 -3.78 -9.49 9.83
CA CYS A 74 -3.74 -10.93 9.58
C CYS A 74 -2.45 -11.59 10.06
N LEU A 75 -1.34 -10.85 10.12
CA LEU A 75 -0.09 -11.31 10.75
C LEU A 75 -0.13 -11.33 12.29
N GLY A 76 -1.25 -10.95 12.90
CA GLY A 76 -1.41 -10.87 14.35
C GLY A 76 -0.80 -9.63 15.00
N TYR A 77 -0.49 -8.59 14.22
CA TYR A 77 -0.06 -7.29 14.71
C TYR A 77 -1.24 -6.30 14.72
N SER A 78 -2.34 -6.67 15.37
CA SER A 78 -3.56 -5.86 15.39
C SER A 78 -3.37 -4.57 16.19
N TRP A 79 -2.99 -3.52 15.51
CA TRP A 79 -2.95 -2.17 16.07
C TRP A 79 -4.26 -1.40 15.81
N ALA A 80 -4.99 -1.81 14.79
CA ALA A 80 -6.34 -1.41 14.50
C ALA A 80 -7.11 -2.60 13.96
N GLU A 81 -8.38 -2.70 14.32
CA GLU A 81 -9.25 -3.72 13.76
C GLU A 81 -9.68 -3.27 12.36
N CYS A 82 -9.28 -4.03 11.35
CA CYS A 82 -9.76 -3.86 9.99
C CYS A 82 -11.01 -4.71 9.77
N TYR A 83 -11.89 -4.26 8.93
CA TYR A 83 -13.11 -4.98 8.61
C TYR A 83 -13.14 -5.29 7.10
N PRO A 84 -13.54 -6.48 6.66
CA PRO A 84 -14.06 -7.60 7.46
C PRO A 84 -12.99 -8.35 8.23
N ASP A 85 -13.41 -9.01 9.30
CA ASP A 85 -12.56 -9.97 10.04
C ASP A 85 -12.71 -11.35 9.40
N GLU A 86 -11.59 -11.97 9.02
CA GLU A 86 -11.53 -13.26 8.35
C GLU A 86 -10.59 -14.22 9.11
N PRO A 87 -11.11 -14.96 10.10
CA PRO A 87 -10.29 -15.79 10.98
C PRO A 87 -9.43 -16.85 10.26
N GLU A 88 -9.93 -17.45 9.19
CA GLU A 88 -9.21 -18.47 8.42
C GLU A 88 -7.96 -17.87 7.73
N VAL A 89 -8.09 -16.65 7.20
CA VAL A 89 -6.96 -15.91 6.59
C VAL A 89 -5.96 -15.52 7.67
N GLN A 90 -6.44 -15.07 8.84
CA GLN A 90 -5.58 -14.71 9.97
C GLN A 90 -4.82 -15.92 10.52
N GLU A 91 -5.49 -17.06 10.66
CA GLU A 91 -4.84 -18.31 11.10
C GLU A 91 -3.69 -18.68 10.15
N PHE A 92 -3.94 -18.69 8.85
CA PHE A 92 -2.93 -18.99 7.85
C PHE A 92 -1.75 -17.99 7.86
N MET A 93 -2.03 -16.69 7.83
CA MET A 93 -0.99 -15.67 7.77
C MET A 93 -0.18 -15.53 9.07
N SER A 94 -0.76 -15.90 10.20
CA SER A 94 -0.09 -15.86 11.51
C SER A 94 0.80 -17.07 11.78
N GLU A 95 0.72 -18.14 10.98
CA GLU A 95 1.63 -19.28 11.07
C GLU A 95 3.08 -18.81 10.92
N THR A 96 3.94 -19.28 11.83
CA THR A 96 5.31 -18.77 11.95
C THR A 96 6.08 -18.78 10.62
N HIS A 97 6.03 -19.88 9.89
CA HIS A 97 6.79 -20.02 8.64
C HIS A 97 6.27 -19.07 7.54
N PHE A 98 4.95 -19.00 7.36
CA PHE A 98 4.34 -18.11 6.37
C PHE A 98 4.57 -16.65 6.73
N LYS A 99 4.39 -16.29 8.00
CA LYS A 99 4.63 -14.96 8.52
C LYS A 99 6.06 -14.47 8.26
N GLU A 100 7.06 -15.31 8.53
CA GLU A 100 8.47 -15.00 8.26
C GLU A 100 8.71 -14.80 6.76
N GLN A 101 8.17 -15.66 5.91
CA GLN A 101 8.26 -15.54 4.45
C GLN A 101 7.61 -14.24 3.95
N PHE A 102 6.40 -13.93 4.39
CA PHE A 102 5.70 -12.71 4.03
C PHE A 102 6.47 -11.46 4.43
N LEU A 103 6.99 -11.44 5.67
CA LEU A 103 7.79 -10.31 6.17
C LEU A 103 9.10 -10.14 5.40
N HIS A 104 9.70 -11.24 4.93
CA HIS A 104 10.90 -11.21 4.10
C HIS A 104 10.63 -10.66 2.70
N CYS A 105 9.47 -10.96 2.12
CA CYS A 105 9.07 -10.51 0.79
C CYS A 105 8.57 -9.05 0.75
N THR A 106 8.20 -8.49 1.90
CA THR A 106 7.48 -7.21 1.98
C THR A 106 8.25 -6.13 2.74
N GLN A 107 7.94 -4.87 2.43
CA GLN A 107 8.47 -3.70 3.12
C GLN A 107 7.36 -2.67 3.38
N TRP A 108 7.62 -1.62 4.16
CA TRP A 108 6.63 -0.59 4.49
C TRP A 108 6.46 0.44 3.38
N VAL A 109 7.56 0.88 2.83
CA VAL A 109 7.61 1.96 1.84
C VAL A 109 8.66 1.62 0.79
N TYR A 110 8.49 2.16 -0.41
CA TYR A 110 9.48 2.09 -1.47
C TYR A 110 9.69 3.48 -2.06
N GLU A 111 10.91 3.81 -2.40
CA GLU A 111 11.26 5.12 -2.94
C GLU A 111 12.12 4.97 -4.19
N THR A 112 11.80 5.77 -5.19
CA THR A 112 12.63 5.99 -6.40
C THR A 112 13.20 7.40 -6.38
N ASP A 113 13.97 7.75 -7.38
CA ASP A 113 14.46 9.13 -7.52
C ASP A 113 13.32 10.15 -7.65
N LYS A 114 12.15 9.73 -8.14
CA LYS A 114 11.01 10.61 -8.48
C LYS A 114 9.78 10.44 -7.58
N PHE A 115 9.55 9.27 -7.02
CA PHE A 115 8.30 8.93 -6.34
C PHE A 115 8.54 8.21 -5.03
N VAL A 116 7.61 8.38 -4.10
CA VAL A 116 7.50 7.59 -2.87
C VAL A 116 6.23 6.76 -2.95
N PHE A 117 6.33 5.46 -2.62
CA PHE A 117 5.21 4.53 -2.58
C PHE A 117 5.02 4.06 -1.15
N ALA A 118 3.79 4.18 -0.65
CA ALA A 118 3.39 3.71 0.67
C ALA A 118 1.95 3.17 0.58
N HIS A 119 1.54 2.33 1.55
CA HIS A 119 0.16 1.85 1.51
C HIS A 119 -0.85 3.00 1.66
N ALA A 120 -0.72 3.86 2.69
CA ALA A 120 -1.63 4.98 2.91
C ALA A 120 -0.98 6.36 2.76
N GLY A 121 0.36 6.45 2.84
CA GLY A 121 1.12 7.69 2.72
C GLY A 121 1.93 8.04 3.96
N ILE A 122 2.82 9.00 3.85
CA ILE A 122 3.76 9.38 4.89
C ILE A 122 3.53 10.84 5.26
N SER A 123 3.16 11.10 6.53
CA SER A 123 3.07 12.46 7.05
C SER A 123 4.38 12.87 7.75
N ASP A 124 4.69 14.16 7.69
CA ASP A 124 5.84 14.74 8.36
C ASP A 124 5.71 14.67 9.91
N VAL A 125 4.48 14.74 10.42
CA VAL A 125 4.18 14.62 11.85
C VAL A 125 4.41 13.20 12.33
N TRP A 126 3.98 12.18 11.57
CA TRP A 126 4.25 10.78 11.91
C TRP A 126 5.75 10.49 11.89
N MET A 127 6.48 10.94 10.84
CA MET A 127 7.94 10.78 10.73
C MET A 127 8.66 11.34 11.95
N LYS A 128 8.32 12.57 12.37
CA LYS A 128 8.87 13.19 13.58
C LYS A 128 8.58 12.37 14.84
N ASN A 129 7.36 11.83 14.96
CA ASN A 129 6.94 11.04 16.14
C ASN A 129 7.69 9.72 16.27
N ILE A 130 7.97 9.04 15.16
CA ILE A 130 8.72 7.76 15.13
C ILE A 130 10.24 7.98 15.07
N LYS A 131 10.69 9.23 14.95
CA LYS A 131 12.11 9.64 14.84
C LYS A 131 12.80 9.00 13.63
N CYS A 132 12.10 8.90 12.52
CA CYS A 132 12.67 8.51 11.23
C CYS A 132 12.91 9.75 10.37
N GLU A 133 13.97 9.73 9.58
CA GLU A 133 14.32 10.81 8.66
C GLU A 133 14.22 10.36 7.19
N THR A 134 14.32 9.06 6.96
CA THR A 134 14.33 8.47 5.62
C THR A 134 13.34 7.30 5.49
N THR A 135 13.01 6.92 4.27
CA THR A 135 12.22 5.72 3.96
C THR A 135 12.92 4.44 4.41
N ASP A 136 14.26 4.41 4.38
CA ASP A 136 15.05 3.30 4.90
C ASP A 136 14.90 3.12 6.41
N ASP A 137 14.73 4.22 7.16
CA ASP A 137 14.50 4.13 8.60
C ASP A 137 13.12 3.55 8.92
N ILE A 138 12.10 3.90 8.13
CA ILE A 138 10.77 3.28 8.23
C ILE A 138 10.88 1.76 7.99
N ASN A 139 11.60 1.35 6.95
CA ASN A 139 11.74 -0.07 6.59
C ASN A 139 12.50 -0.90 7.64
N LYS A 140 13.34 -0.27 8.47
CA LYS A 140 14.01 -0.92 9.60
C LYS A 140 13.09 -1.14 10.81
N LEU A 141 11.93 -0.49 10.87
CA LEU A 141 10.99 -0.66 11.97
C LEU A 141 10.39 -2.07 11.93
N PRO A 142 10.49 -2.85 13.03
CA PRO A 142 9.86 -4.15 13.06
C PRO A 142 8.32 -4.01 13.06
N PRO A 143 7.58 -4.96 12.47
CA PRO A 143 6.12 -4.94 12.47
C PRO A 143 5.51 -4.86 13.88
N SER A 144 6.24 -5.35 14.89
CA SER A 144 5.89 -5.25 16.30
C SER A 144 6.11 -3.87 16.93
N ALA A 145 6.61 -2.89 16.17
CA ALA A 145 6.84 -1.52 16.67
C ALA A 145 5.51 -0.80 16.94
N LYS A 146 4.88 -1.17 18.05
CA LYS A 146 3.56 -0.70 18.49
C LYS A 146 3.38 0.81 18.37
N PHE A 147 4.40 1.58 18.73
CA PHE A 147 4.34 3.04 18.70
C PHE A 147 4.48 3.63 17.29
N GLY A 148 5.03 2.88 16.35
CA GLY A 148 5.17 3.31 14.96
C GLY A 148 3.88 3.15 14.16
N PHE A 149 3.18 2.03 14.36
CA PHE A 149 2.09 1.62 13.49
C PHE A 149 0.70 1.62 14.15
N TRP A 150 0.61 2.05 15.41
CA TRP A 150 -0.68 2.16 16.09
C TRP A 150 -1.34 3.51 15.81
N PRO A 151 -2.59 3.54 15.35
CA PRO A 151 -3.40 4.76 15.36
C PRO A 151 -3.55 5.23 16.82
N ARG A 152 -2.96 6.37 17.16
CA ARG A 152 -2.68 6.78 18.56
C ARG A 152 -3.89 7.15 19.40
N ARG A 153 -5.12 7.10 18.89
CA ARG A 153 -6.34 7.33 19.67
C ARG A 153 -7.42 6.37 19.23
N MET A 154 -8.05 5.67 20.18
CA MET A 154 -9.21 4.83 19.92
C MET A 154 -10.38 5.60 19.27
N SER A 155 -10.38 6.94 19.33
CA SER A 155 -11.35 7.81 18.66
C SER A 155 -10.97 8.15 17.21
N ASP A 156 -9.85 7.65 16.70
CA ASP A 156 -9.27 8.08 15.43
C ASP A 156 -9.06 6.93 14.42
N TYR A 157 -9.92 5.93 14.50
CA TYR A 157 -9.99 4.88 13.48
C TYR A 157 -10.38 5.40 12.08
N SER A 158 -10.82 6.66 12.00
CA SER A 158 -11.11 7.32 10.72
C SER A 158 -9.85 7.56 9.87
N GLY A 159 -8.66 7.55 10.49
CA GLY A 159 -7.40 7.86 9.81
C GLY A 159 -7.15 9.35 9.57
N THR A 160 -7.92 10.23 10.23
CA THR A 160 -7.91 11.68 10.03
C THR A 160 -6.95 12.45 10.92
N SER A 161 -6.14 11.76 11.74
CA SER A 161 -5.06 12.42 12.50
C SER A 161 -3.76 12.44 11.69
N GLU A 162 -3.04 13.53 11.79
CA GLU A 162 -1.73 13.74 11.18
C GLU A 162 -0.64 12.79 11.73
N THR A 163 -0.92 12.15 12.87
CA THR A 163 0.00 11.20 13.53
C THR A 163 -0.19 9.76 13.07
N GLN A 164 -1.09 9.52 12.14
CA GLN A 164 -1.38 8.18 11.63
C GLN A 164 -0.21 7.59 10.86
N PRO A 165 0.02 6.26 10.96
CA PRO A 165 1.10 5.59 10.26
C PRO A 165 0.89 5.54 8.74
N CYS A 166 1.96 5.22 8.04
CA CYS A 166 1.96 5.07 6.57
C CYS A 166 1.02 3.97 6.04
N THR A 167 0.41 3.21 6.93
CA THR A 167 -0.59 2.17 6.63
C THR A 167 -2.02 2.59 6.93
N TRP A 168 -2.27 3.84 7.43
CA TRP A 168 -3.61 4.20 7.91
C TRP A 168 -4.06 5.62 7.62
N ILE A 169 -3.16 6.57 7.37
CA ILE A 169 -3.50 7.99 7.18
C ILE A 169 -4.42 8.19 5.96
N ARG A 170 -5.42 9.06 6.12
CA ARG A 170 -6.33 9.41 5.01
C ARG A 170 -5.83 10.60 4.20
N PRO A 171 -6.16 10.64 2.89
CA PRO A 171 -5.73 11.69 1.98
C PRO A 171 -6.08 13.11 2.43
N GLU A 172 -7.26 13.29 3.03
CA GLU A 172 -7.78 14.58 3.49
C GLU A 172 -6.88 15.23 4.55
N THR A 173 -6.14 14.42 5.30
CA THR A 173 -5.16 14.90 6.30
C THR A 173 -3.77 14.94 5.69
N LEU A 174 -3.41 13.91 4.93
CA LEU A 174 -2.06 13.78 4.38
C LEU A 174 -1.66 14.97 3.50
N ILE A 175 -2.59 15.53 2.72
CA ILE A 175 -2.30 16.67 1.84
C ILE A 175 -1.83 17.92 2.60
N TYR A 176 -2.17 18.08 3.90
CA TYR A 176 -1.74 19.20 4.74
C TYR A 176 -0.52 18.88 5.62
N HIS A 177 -0.12 17.62 5.70
CA HIS A 177 0.98 17.12 6.52
C HIS A 177 1.94 16.25 5.71
N PHE A 178 2.17 16.65 4.49
CA PHE A 178 2.90 15.87 3.50
C PHE A 178 4.40 15.79 3.81
N TRP A 179 4.95 14.58 3.84
CA TRP A 179 6.38 14.40 4.04
C TRP A 179 7.14 14.41 2.72
N GLY A 180 8.25 15.15 2.72
CA GLY A 180 9.19 15.17 1.60
C GLY A 180 8.76 16.06 0.44
N THR A 181 9.49 15.96 -0.67
CA THR A 181 9.32 16.81 -1.86
C THR A 181 8.97 16.02 -3.12
N LYS A 182 8.82 14.70 -3.01
CA LYS A 182 8.44 13.82 -4.13
C LYS A 182 6.96 13.50 -4.06
N PRO A 183 6.27 13.35 -5.20
CA PRO A 183 4.92 12.81 -5.22
C PRO A 183 4.84 11.48 -4.48
N GLN A 184 3.75 11.29 -3.72
CA GLN A 184 3.44 10.02 -3.06
C GLN A 184 2.34 9.29 -3.81
N ILE A 185 2.50 7.96 -3.96
CA ILE A 185 1.55 7.07 -4.63
C ILE A 185 1.07 6.06 -3.59
N VAL A 186 -0.25 6.02 -3.36
CA VAL A 186 -0.85 5.29 -2.25
C VAL A 186 -2.07 4.45 -2.65
N GLY A 187 -2.41 3.44 -1.86
CA GLY A 187 -3.64 2.67 -1.86
C GLY A 187 -4.62 3.11 -0.78
N HIS A 188 -5.12 2.17 0.02
CA HIS A 188 -5.85 2.30 1.28
C HIS A 188 -7.18 3.07 1.22
N SER A 189 -7.30 4.06 0.38
CA SER A 189 -8.48 4.93 0.29
C SER A 189 -9.22 4.67 -1.01
N THR A 190 -10.18 3.76 -0.96
CA THR A 190 -10.94 3.29 -2.14
C THR A 190 -11.57 4.44 -2.92
N LYS A 191 -11.34 4.47 -4.21
CA LYS A 191 -11.90 5.43 -5.16
C LYS A 191 -12.45 4.71 -6.39
N LEU A 192 -13.45 5.34 -7.03
CA LEU A 192 -13.97 4.82 -8.30
C LEU A 192 -13.05 5.11 -9.49
N LEU A 193 -12.24 6.16 -9.39
CA LEU A 193 -11.27 6.56 -10.40
C LEU A 193 -9.95 6.90 -9.71
N LEU A 194 -8.86 6.64 -10.39
CA LEU A 194 -7.54 7.06 -9.96
C LEU A 194 -7.48 8.59 -9.96
N GLN A 195 -7.06 9.18 -8.85
CA GLN A 195 -7.11 10.62 -8.59
C GLN A 195 -5.78 11.11 -8.03
N SER A 196 -5.48 12.38 -8.30
CA SER A 196 -4.39 13.09 -7.63
C SER A 196 -4.89 14.36 -6.94
N PHE A 197 -4.19 14.72 -5.87
CA PHE A 197 -4.39 15.95 -5.12
C PHE A 197 -3.04 16.61 -4.92
N HIS A 198 -3.00 17.93 -5.01
CA HIS A 198 -1.81 18.67 -4.60
C HIS A 198 -1.73 18.72 -3.08
N SER A 199 -0.55 18.50 -2.53
CA SER A 199 -0.31 18.81 -1.13
C SER A 199 -0.22 20.32 -0.94
N ILE A 200 -0.48 20.76 0.30
CA ILE A 200 -0.48 22.18 0.68
C ILE A 200 0.41 22.32 1.91
N ASN A 201 1.42 23.17 1.84
CA ASN A 201 2.30 23.41 2.97
C ASN A 201 1.70 24.45 3.95
N GLU A 202 2.38 24.68 5.06
CA GLU A 202 1.96 25.62 6.10
C GLU A 202 1.86 27.10 5.65
N ASN A 203 2.38 27.45 4.46
CA ASN A 203 2.30 28.77 3.86
C ASN A 203 1.24 28.84 2.75
N ASP A 204 0.34 27.86 2.65
CA ASP A 204 -0.66 27.71 1.57
C ASP A 204 -0.05 27.57 0.16
N GLU A 205 1.20 27.13 0.05
CA GLU A 205 1.84 26.88 -1.23
C GLU A 205 1.56 25.46 -1.70
N ILE A 206 1.38 25.30 -3.03
CA ILE A 206 1.16 24.00 -3.68
C ILE A 206 2.46 23.20 -3.64
N GLY A 207 2.39 22.04 -3.05
CA GLY A 207 3.47 21.05 -2.95
C GLY A 207 3.32 19.86 -3.91
N PRO A 208 4.03 18.75 -3.65
CA PRO A 208 3.98 17.56 -4.48
C PRO A 208 2.60 16.90 -4.51
N ASP A 209 2.36 16.10 -5.55
CA ASP A 209 1.10 15.39 -5.74
C ASP A 209 1.00 14.16 -4.83
N LEU A 210 -0.21 13.92 -4.34
CA LEU A 210 -0.67 12.67 -3.76
C LEU A 210 -1.54 11.93 -4.79
N TRP A 211 -1.13 10.73 -5.21
CA TRP A 211 -1.89 9.87 -6.12
C TRP A 211 -2.55 8.72 -5.36
N ILE A 212 -3.86 8.54 -5.53
CA ILE A 212 -4.63 7.48 -4.89
C ILE A 212 -4.94 6.39 -5.91
N CYS A 213 -4.40 5.19 -5.67
CA CYS A 213 -4.44 4.04 -6.57
C CYS A 213 -5.29 2.87 -6.05
N ASP A 214 -6.01 3.00 -4.93
CA ASP A 214 -6.98 1.98 -4.50
C ASP A 214 -8.23 2.04 -5.38
N THR A 215 -8.07 1.59 -6.62
CA THR A 215 -9.06 1.64 -7.71
C THR A 215 -9.14 0.34 -8.49
N LEU A 216 -8.41 -0.68 -8.07
CA LEU A 216 -8.36 -1.98 -8.77
C LEU A 216 -9.74 -2.65 -8.81
N GLY A 217 -10.53 -2.54 -7.73
CA GLY A 217 -11.92 -3.00 -7.70
C GLY A 217 -12.84 -2.31 -8.70
N ALA A 218 -12.51 -1.08 -9.11
CA ALA A 218 -13.22 -0.33 -10.15
C ALA A 218 -12.62 -0.54 -11.56
N GLY A 219 -11.56 -1.34 -11.69
CA GLY A 219 -10.93 -1.70 -12.94
C GLY A 219 -9.84 -0.73 -13.40
N TYR A 220 -9.30 0.10 -12.51
CA TYR A 220 -8.22 1.03 -12.85
C TYR A 220 -6.92 0.66 -12.16
N TYR A 221 -5.82 0.93 -12.86
CA TYR A 221 -4.45 0.78 -12.38
C TYR A 221 -3.55 1.86 -12.98
N MET A 222 -2.33 1.97 -12.47
CA MET A 222 -1.37 2.98 -12.91
C MET A 222 -0.16 2.32 -13.58
N THR A 223 0.33 2.95 -14.63
CA THR A 223 1.69 2.72 -15.13
C THR A 223 2.47 4.04 -15.09
N ILE A 224 3.78 3.94 -14.85
CA ILE A 224 4.70 5.07 -14.94
C ILE A 224 5.72 4.72 -16.01
N VAL A 225 5.81 5.54 -17.05
CA VAL A 225 6.74 5.35 -18.16
C VAL A 225 7.58 6.61 -18.31
N ASP A 226 8.89 6.46 -18.13
CA ASP A 226 9.85 7.57 -18.19
C ASP A 226 9.44 8.77 -17.32
N ASP A 227 9.03 8.45 -16.09
CA ASP A 227 8.53 9.34 -15.03
C ASP A 227 7.15 9.98 -15.30
N GLU A 228 6.48 9.63 -16.40
CA GLU A 228 5.10 10.07 -16.67
C GLU A 228 4.09 9.07 -16.15
N ILE A 229 3.11 9.55 -15.38
CA ILE A 229 2.02 8.75 -14.82
C ILE A 229 0.91 8.59 -15.85
N ILE A 230 0.53 7.35 -16.12
CA ILE A 230 -0.53 6.98 -17.05
C ILE A 230 -1.58 6.16 -16.30
N VAL A 231 -2.79 6.68 -16.23
CA VAL A 231 -3.96 5.96 -15.70
C VAL A 231 -4.51 5.03 -16.77
N LYS A 232 -4.71 3.77 -16.43
CA LYS A 232 -5.24 2.74 -17.34
C LYS A 232 -6.49 2.08 -16.80
N ASN A 233 -7.34 1.63 -17.69
CA ASN A 233 -8.47 0.78 -17.38
C ASN A 233 -8.22 -0.65 -17.87
N ILE A 234 -8.65 -1.63 -17.10
CA ILE A 234 -8.53 -3.06 -17.45
C ILE A 234 -9.23 -3.35 -18.78
N LYS A 235 -10.32 -2.63 -19.07
CA LYS A 235 -11.16 -2.81 -20.26
C LYS A 235 -10.62 -2.10 -21.50
N ASP A 236 -9.60 -1.27 -21.36
CA ASP A 236 -9.01 -0.59 -22.51
C ASP A 236 -8.34 -1.63 -23.40
N GLU A 237 -8.85 -1.78 -24.60
CA GLU A 237 -8.22 -2.59 -25.66
C GLU A 237 -6.94 -1.86 -26.14
N ASN A 238 -5.89 -2.62 -26.43
CA ASN A 238 -4.63 -2.10 -26.96
C ASN A 238 -4.79 -1.55 -28.38
#